data_97317585391290910eca4ea4cb26952d
#
_entry.id   97317585391290910eca4ea4cb26952d
#
_cell.length_a   1.000
_cell.length_b   1.000
_cell.length_c   1.000
_cell.angle_alpha   90.00
_cell.angle_beta   90.00
_cell.angle_gamma   90.00
#
_symmetry.space_group_name_H-M   'P 1'
#
loop_
_entity.id
_entity.type
_entity.pdbx_description
1 polymer ?
#
loop_
_entity_poly.entity_id
_entity_poly.type
_entity_poly.pdbx_seq_one_letter_code
_entity_poly.pdbx_strand_id
1 'polypeptide(L)'
;MLQMMKVVAAIAIAVLVSGRATAQGVVMQRNLSLGMAKTIAEATIAECKSKGFHTAAAVVDRAGQVLVILRDEQATPQVAEMARRKAYTARMFRTSTMEFQKRTATDPAVAAQRDLADILALSGGMPIKVGDDTIGGVGSAGSNLEQDDACAKAGIAKVADLLK
;
A
#
# COMPACT_ATOMS: atom_id res chain seq x y z
N MET A 1 18.57 41.09 -51.26
CA MET A 1 17.44 41.27 -50.35
C MET A 1 16.65 39.95 -50.13
N LEU A 2 16.29 39.21 -51.16
CA LEU A 2 15.45 37.98 -51.03
C LEU A 2 16.13 36.85 -50.26
N GLN A 3 17.47 36.66 -50.36
CA GLN A 3 18.21 35.63 -49.61
C GLN A 3 18.37 35.98 -48.12
N MET A 4 18.55 37.23 -47.75
CA MET A 4 18.61 37.66 -46.35
C MET A 4 17.26 37.50 -45.64
N MET A 5 16.14 37.72 -46.32
CA MET A 5 14.81 37.50 -45.79
C MET A 5 14.53 36.00 -45.50
N LYS A 6 15.03 35.07 -46.32
CA LYS A 6 14.90 33.63 -46.13
C LYS A 6 15.70 33.15 -44.92
N VAL A 7 16.88 33.71 -44.68
CA VAL A 7 17.71 33.33 -43.50
C VAL A 7 17.09 33.86 -42.21
N VAL A 8 16.55 35.09 -42.21
CA VAL A 8 15.88 35.63 -41.01
C VAL A 8 14.60 34.87 -40.69
N ALA A 9 13.83 34.42 -41.69
CA ALA A 9 12.63 33.62 -41.48
C ALA A 9 12.97 32.21 -40.91
N ALA A 10 14.08 31.60 -41.37
CA ALA A 10 14.52 30.28 -40.85
C ALA A 10 14.99 30.36 -39.39
N ILE A 11 15.66 31.45 -38.99
CA ILE A 11 16.09 31.66 -37.60
C ILE A 11 14.89 31.93 -36.68
N ALA A 12 13.88 32.68 -37.15
CA ALA A 12 12.66 32.92 -36.37
C ALA A 12 11.84 31.67 -36.12
N ILE A 13 11.80 30.71 -37.06
CA ILE A 13 11.10 29.43 -36.91
C ILE A 13 11.87 28.50 -35.93
N ALA A 14 13.20 28.54 -35.92
CA ALA A 14 14.00 27.73 -35.00
C ALA A 14 13.85 28.15 -33.52
N VAL A 15 13.56 29.41 -33.23
CA VAL A 15 13.34 29.93 -31.87
C VAL A 15 11.96 29.55 -31.32
N LEU A 16 10.96 29.29 -32.17
CA LEU A 16 9.60 28.93 -31.76
C LEU A 16 9.45 27.42 -31.36
N VAL A 17 10.43 26.59 -31.67
CA VAL A 17 10.45 25.16 -31.32
C VAL A 17 11.27 24.89 -30.05
N SER A 18 11.69 25.92 -29.31
CA SER A 18 12.22 25.75 -27.97
C SER A 18 11.06 25.30 -27.05
N GLY A 19 10.68 24.03 -27.18
CA GLY A 19 9.77 23.39 -26.26
C GLY A 19 10.25 23.67 -24.84
N ARG A 20 9.44 24.35 -24.03
CA ARG A 20 9.71 24.52 -22.62
C ARG A 20 9.85 23.11 -22.04
N ALA A 21 11.07 22.68 -21.76
CA ALA A 21 11.30 21.57 -20.87
C ALA A 21 10.70 22.00 -19.53
N THR A 22 9.45 21.59 -19.26
CA THR A 22 8.86 21.75 -17.94
C THR A 22 9.68 20.84 -17.04
N ALA A 23 10.59 21.44 -16.26
CA ALA A 23 11.25 20.74 -15.19
C ALA A 23 10.15 20.08 -14.35
N GLN A 24 10.22 18.74 -14.18
CA GLN A 24 9.30 18.01 -13.32
C GLN A 24 9.47 18.57 -11.91
N GLY A 25 8.43 19.24 -11.43
CA GLY A 25 8.42 19.86 -10.10
C GLY A 25 8.27 18.82 -8.98
N VAL A 26 8.19 19.31 -7.77
CA VAL A 26 7.90 18.48 -6.58
C VAL A 26 6.52 17.88 -6.70
N VAL A 27 6.42 16.56 -6.48
CA VAL A 27 5.14 15.84 -6.46
C VAL A 27 4.64 15.78 -5.01
N MET A 28 3.44 16.27 -4.76
CA MET A 28 2.75 16.15 -3.48
C MET A 28 1.91 14.88 -3.47
N GLN A 29 2.08 14.03 -2.44
CA GLN A 29 1.34 12.77 -2.31
C GLN A 29 0.75 12.62 -0.90
N ARG A 30 -0.47 12.07 -0.83
CA ARG A 30 -1.03 11.64 0.46
C ARG A 30 -0.26 10.42 0.96
N ASN A 31 0.05 10.39 2.25
CA ASN A 31 0.71 9.28 2.90
C ASN A 31 0.17 9.09 4.32
N LEU A 32 0.40 7.91 4.91
CA LEU A 32 0.08 7.67 6.32
C LEU A 32 1.05 8.40 7.23
N SER A 33 0.53 9.03 8.28
CA SER A 33 1.36 9.48 9.39
C SER A 33 1.72 8.30 10.30
N LEU A 34 2.84 8.39 11.00
CA LEU A 34 3.22 7.40 12.02
C LEU A 34 2.16 7.27 13.11
N GLY A 35 1.51 8.37 13.51
CA GLY A 35 0.43 8.35 14.49
C GLY A 35 -0.76 7.51 14.05
N MET A 36 -1.23 7.69 12.81
CA MET A 36 -2.29 6.84 12.24
C MET A 36 -1.87 5.37 12.15
N ALA A 37 -0.66 5.10 11.68
CA ALA A 37 -0.13 3.75 11.56
C ALA A 37 -0.09 3.01 12.91
N LYS A 38 0.33 3.70 13.98
CA LYS A 38 0.30 3.16 15.34
C LYS A 38 -1.12 2.84 15.80
N THR A 39 -2.05 3.78 15.66
CA THR A 39 -3.45 3.57 16.04
C THR A 39 -4.07 2.37 15.32
N ILE A 40 -3.80 2.21 14.02
CA ILE A 40 -4.27 1.07 13.22
C ILE A 40 -3.67 -0.24 13.76
N ALA A 41 -2.34 -0.30 13.97
CA ALA A 41 -1.67 -1.51 14.44
C ALA A 41 -2.14 -1.92 15.84
N GLU A 42 -2.25 -0.98 16.77
CA GLU A 42 -2.73 -1.20 18.15
C GLU A 42 -4.17 -1.71 18.15
N ALA A 43 -5.07 -1.09 17.38
CA ALA A 43 -6.45 -1.52 17.28
C ALA A 43 -6.59 -2.90 16.60
N THR A 44 -5.75 -3.22 15.61
CA THR A 44 -5.70 -4.54 14.98
C THR A 44 -5.36 -5.63 16.01
N ILE A 45 -4.32 -5.43 16.82
CA ILE A 45 -3.93 -6.40 17.87
C ILE A 45 -5.02 -6.48 18.94
N ALA A 46 -5.55 -5.35 19.39
CA ALA A 46 -6.58 -5.31 20.43
C ALA A 46 -7.84 -6.07 20.02
N GLU A 47 -8.28 -5.95 18.77
CA GLU A 47 -9.41 -6.73 18.25
C GLU A 47 -9.14 -8.23 18.28
N CYS A 48 -7.98 -8.67 17.79
CA CYS A 48 -7.61 -10.08 17.84
C CYS A 48 -7.50 -10.61 19.28
N LYS A 49 -6.89 -9.84 20.17
CA LYS A 49 -6.73 -10.19 21.59
C LYS A 49 -8.08 -10.32 22.31
N SER A 50 -9.07 -9.47 21.99
CA SER A 50 -10.42 -9.56 22.53
C SER A 50 -11.15 -10.85 22.16
N LYS A 51 -10.70 -11.52 21.10
CA LYS A 51 -11.19 -12.82 20.61
C LYS A 51 -10.33 -14.01 21.10
N GLY A 52 -9.35 -13.75 21.97
CA GLY A 52 -8.48 -14.79 22.52
C GLY A 52 -7.31 -15.18 21.61
N PHE A 53 -6.98 -14.38 20.60
CA PHE A 53 -5.86 -14.65 19.69
C PHE A 53 -4.64 -13.78 20.00
N HIS A 54 -3.45 -14.37 19.89
CA HIS A 54 -2.17 -13.70 20.00
C HIS A 54 -1.58 -13.49 18.61
N THR A 55 -1.53 -12.24 18.15
CA THR A 55 -1.23 -11.90 16.76
C THR A 55 -0.12 -10.87 16.64
N ALA A 56 0.33 -10.65 15.41
CA ALA A 56 1.09 -9.47 15.03
C ALA A 56 0.28 -8.62 14.05
N ALA A 57 0.50 -7.31 14.10
CA ALA A 57 0.00 -6.34 13.14
C ALA A 57 1.16 -5.56 12.53
N ALA A 58 1.13 -5.35 11.22
CA ALA A 58 2.08 -4.52 10.51
C ALA A 58 1.35 -3.48 9.68
N VAL A 59 1.87 -2.26 9.65
CA VAL A 59 1.37 -1.18 8.80
C VAL A 59 2.50 -0.68 7.91
N VAL A 60 2.23 -0.64 6.60
CA VAL A 60 3.14 -0.10 5.59
C VAL A 60 2.58 1.18 5.00
N ASP A 61 3.47 2.06 4.57
CA ASP A 61 3.15 3.34 3.93
C ASP A 61 2.77 3.18 2.44
N ARG A 62 2.65 4.31 1.76
CA ARG A 62 2.36 4.37 0.32
C ARG A 62 3.41 3.66 -0.55
N ALA A 63 4.67 3.68 -0.15
CA ALA A 63 5.76 3.01 -0.84
C ALA A 63 5.89 1.51 -0.49
N GLY A 64 5.07 1.02 0.46
CA GLY A 64 5.16 -0.34 0.99
C GLY A 64 6.24 -0.49 2.06
N GLN A 65 6.82 0.62 2.55
CA GLN A 65 7.80 0.60 3.62
C GLN A 65 7.11 0.50 4.98
N VAL A 66 7.72 -0.26 5.88
CA VAL A 66 7.17 -0.46 7.23
C VAL A 66 7.19 0.83 8.03
N LEU A 67 6.02 1.23 8.55
CA LEU A 67 5.90 2.29 9.55
C LEU A 67 5.85 1.72 10.97
N VAL A 68 5.11 0.62 11.16
CA VAL A 68 4.91 -0.02 12.47
C VAL A 68 4.80 -1.52 12.30
N ILE A 69 5.44 -2.26 13.19
CA ILE A 69 5.15 -3.68 13.47
C ILE A 69 4.98 -3.83 14.97
N LEU A 70 3.87 -4.41 15.38
CA LEU A 70 3.60 -4.82 16.75
C LEU A 70 3.36 -6.33 16.77
N ARG A 71 3.86 -7.01 17.79
CA ARG A 71 3.61 -8.43 18.01
C ARG A 71 3.25 -8.64 19.49
N ASP A 72 2.14 -9.34 19.72
CA ASP A 72 1.81 -9.83 21.08
C ASP A 72 2.94 -10.73 21.58
N GLU A 73 3.32 -10.61 22.82
CA GLU A 73 4.43 -11.38 23.43
C GLU A 73 4.21 -12.89 23.39
N GLN A 74 2.97 -13.34 23.33
CA GLN A 74 2.59 -14.75 23.23
C GLN A 74 2.44 -15.25 21.78
N ALA A 75 2.48 -14.34 20.80
CA ALA A 75 2.43 -14.72 19.39
C ALA A 75 3.78 -15.31 18.93
N THR A 76 3.73 -16.28 18.03
CA THR A 76 4.95 -16.89 17.49
C THR A 76 5.76 -15.88 16.66
N PRO A 77 7.12 -15.97 16.64
CA PRO A 77 7.95 -14.95 15.99
C PRO A 77 7.64 -14.72 14.51
N GLN A 78 7.34 -15.77 13.76
CA GLN A 78 7.12 -15.67 12.30
C GLN A 78 5.88 -14.87 11.92
N VAL A 79 4.88 -14.70 12.80
CA VAL A 79 3.66 -13.97 12.45
C VAL A 79 3.90 -12.48 12.20
N ALA A 80 4.96 -11.90 12.78
CA ALA A 80 5.34 -10.53 12.50
C ALA A 80 5.72 -10.33 11.02
N GLU A 81 6.50 -11.26 10.47
CA GLU A 81 6.86 -11.25 9.06
C GLU A 81 5.66 -11.57 8.15
N MET A 82 4.79 -12.49 8.56
CA MET A 82 3.55 -12.76 7.84
C MET A 82 2.66 -11.52 7.78
N ALA A 83 2.48 -10.79 8.90
CA ALA A 83 1.70 -9.56 8.96
C ALA A 83 2.30 -8.49 8.01
N ARG A 84 3.63 -8.31 8.03
CA ARG A 84 4.35 -7.39 7.13
C ARG A 84 4.06 -7.72 5.66
N ARG A 85 4.23 -8.97 5.25
CA ARG A 85 4.00 -9.41 3.87
C ARG A 85 2.54 -9.27 3.45
N LYS A 86 1.58 -9.55 4.34
CA LYS A 86 0.15 -9.31 4.09
C LYS A 86 -0.13 -7.81 3.87
N ALA A 87 0.43 -6.93 4.72
CA ALA A 87 0.31 -5.47 4.57
C ALA A 87 0.88 -4.99 3.22
N TYR A 88 2.08 -5.45 2.89
CA TYR A 88 2.76 -5.15 1.63
C TYR A 88 1.93 -5.60 0.43
N THR A 89 1.47 -6.86 0.42
CA THR A 89 0.63 -7.40 -0.66
C THR A 89 -0.63 -6.57 -0.87
N ALA A 90 -1.34 -6.24 0.21
CA ALA A 90 -2.57 -5.45 0.14
C ALA A 90 -2.30 -4.03 -0.42
N ARG A 91 -1.17 -3.41 -0.04
CA ARG A 91 -0.75 -2.11 -0.56
C ARG A 91 -0.38 -2.18 -2.04
N MET A 92 0.43 -3.16 -2.46
CA MET A 92 0.94 -3.25 -3.84
C MET A 92 -0.18 -3.57 -4.83
N PHE A 93 -1.06 -4.48 -4.49
CA PHE A 93 -2.18 -4.87 -5.36
C PHE A 93 -3.46 -4.07 -5.12
N ARG A 94 -3.49 -3.14 -4.14
CA ARG A 94 -4.61 -2.23 -3.83
C ARG A 94 -5.93 -2.95 -3.56
N THR A 95 -5.85 -4.18 -3.07
CA THR A 95 -6.97 -5.06 -2.75
C THR A 95 -6.70 -5.82 -1.46
N SER A 96 -7.73 -6.42 -0.86
CA SER A 96 -7.49 -7.32 0.27
C SER A 96 -6.68 -8.54 -0.17
N THR A 97 -5.88 -9.08 0.76
CA THR A 97 -5.13 -10.31 0.45
C THR A 97 -6.04 -11.52 0.26
N MET A 98 -7.26 -11.50 0.78
CA MET A 98 -8.29 -12.50 0.50
C MET A 98 -8.69 -12.48 -0.99
N GLU A 99 -9.01 -11.30 -1.53
CA GLU A 99 -9.36 -11.16 -2.94
C GLU A 99 -8.16 -11.45 -3.85
N PHE A 100 -6.96 -11.03 -3.45
CA PHE A 100 -5.73 -11.37 -4.15
C PHE A 100 -5.50 -12.89 -4.20
N GLN A 101 -5.67 -13.57 -3.08
CA GLN A 101 -5.57 -15.04 -2.98
C GLN A 101 -6.56 -15.71 -3.92
N LYS A 102 -7.84 -15.32 -3.87
CA LYS A 102 -8.91 -15.86 -4.70
C LYS A 102 -8.60 -15.67 -6.19
N ARG A 103 -8.31 -14.44 -6.61
CA ARG A 103 -8.00 -14.13 -8.02
C ARG A 103 -6.83 -14.93 -8.55
N THR A 104 -5.71 -14.96 -7.81
CA THR A 104 -4.49 -15.67 -8.24
C THR A 104 -4.58 -17.19 -8.12
N ALA A 105 -5.59 -17.74 -7.43
CA ALA A 105 -5.87 -19.17 -7.38
C ALA A 105 -6.70 -19.64 -8.58
N THR A 106 -7.56 -18.75 -9.12
CA THR A 106 -8.55 -19.11 -10.15
C THR A 106 -8.17 -18.65 -11.54
N ASP A 107 -7.28 -17.67 -11.67
CA ASP A 107 -6.83 -17.11 -12.94
C ASP A 107 -5.35 -17.45 -13.21
N PRO A 108 -5.05 -18.40 -14.14
CA PRO A 108 -3.67 -18.77 -14.48
C PRO A 108 -2.83 -17.61 -15.01
N ALA A 109 -3.46 -16.60 -15.65
CA ALA A 109 -2.73 -15.45 -16.22
C ALA A 109 -2.05 -14.58 -15.17
N VAL A 110 -2.55 -14.62 -13.93
CA VAL A 110 -2.01 -13.83 -12.81
C VAL A 110 -1.44 -14.67 -11.67
N ALA A 111 -1.44 -16.01 -11.81
CA ALA A 111 -0.98 -16.94 -10.78
C ALA A 111 0.45 -16.65 -10.31
N ALA A 112 1.35 -16.34 -11.26
CA ALA A 112 2.76 -16.03 -10.98
C ALA A 112 2.97 -14.76 -10.12
N GLN A 113 1.95 -13.92 -9.93
CA GLN A 113 2.04 -12.79 -8.99
C GLN A 113 2.32 -13.23 -7.55
N ARG A 114 2.04 -14.49 -7.21
CA ARG A 114 2.34 -15.06 -5.87
C ARG A 114 3.83 -15.29 -5.65
N ASP A 115 4.60 -15.41 -6.74
CA ASP A 115 6.03 -15.75 -6.70
C ASP A 115 6.90 -14.49 -6.58
N LEU A 116 6.30 -13.29 -6.66
CA LEU A 116 7.00 -12.04 -6.43
C LEU A 116 7.49 -11.94 -4.99
N ALA A 117 8.68 -11.35 -4.82
CA ALA A 117 9.27 -11.13 -3.50
C ALA A 117 8.30 -10.36 -2.58
N ASP A 118 8.29 -10.73 -1.32
CA ASP A 118 7.47 -10.12 -0.26
C ASP A 118 5.94 -10.31 -0.39
N ILE A 119 5.46 -10.97 -1.43
CA ILE A 119 4.04 -11.25 -1.59
C ILE A 119 3.61 -12.44 -0.74
N LEU A 120 2.45 -12.30 -0.08
CA LEU A 120 1.82 -13.36 0.69
C LEU A 120 0.32 -13.41 0.38
N ALA A 121 -0.11 -14.41 -0.39
CA ALA A 121 -1.50 -14.62 -0.77
C ALA A 121 -2.29 -15.37 0.32
N LEU A 122 -2.35 -14.79 1.52
CA LEU A 122 -3.13 -15.28 2.66
C LEU A 122 -3.96 -14.15 3.24
N SER A 123 -5.24 -14.40 3.56
CA SER A 123 -6.17 -13.42 4.12
C SER A 123 -5.63 -12.75 5.39
N GLY A 124 -6.03 -11.51 5.66
CA GLY A 124 -5.62 -10.70 6.80
C GLY A 124 -4.84 -9.44 6.42
N GLY A 125 -4.65 -9.17 5.12
CA GLY A 125 -4.08 -7.91 4.63
C GLY A 125 -5.16 -7.01 4.01
N MET A 126 -5.18 -5.72 4.41
CA MET A 126 -6.14 -4.72 3.94
C MET A 126 -5.43 -3.48 3.39
N PRO A 127 -5.85 -2.96 2.22
CA PRO A 127 -5.39 -1.66 1.75
C PRO A 127 -5.98 -0.54 2.60
N ILE A 128 -5.18 0.47 2.93
CA ILE A 128 -5.63 1.69 3.59
C ILE A 128 -5.84 2.75 2.51
N LYS A 129 -7.07 3.27 2.42
CA LYS A 129 -7.49 4.16 1.33
C LYS A 129 -8.05 5.48 1.82
N VAL A 130 -7.86 6.53 1.00
CA VAL A 130 -8.59 7.81 1.06
C VAL A 130 -9.28 7.99 -0.28
N GLY A 131 -10.59 7.79 -0.34
CA GLY A 131 -11.31 7.61 -1.60
C GLY A 131 -10.75 6.41 -2.37
N ASP A 132 -10.40 6.61 -3.64
CA ASP A 132 -9.80 5.57 -4.49
C ASP A 132 -8.26 5.45 -4.33
N ASP A 133 -7.65 6.39 -3.62
CA ASP A 133 -6.19 6.42 -3.46
C ASP A 133 -5.75 5.50 -2.32
N THR A 134 -4.95 4.47 -2.63
CA THR A 134 -4.38 3.57 -1.64
C THR A 134 -3.09 4.19 -1.08
N ILE A 135 -3.11 4.61 0.17
CA ILE A 135 -2.03 5.33 0.85
C ILE A 135 -1.19 4.47 1.79
N GLY A 136 -1.55 3.20 1.94
CA GLY A 136 -0.84 2.25 2.77
C GLY A 136 -1.51 0.88 2.80
N GLY A 137 -1.05 0.02 3.69
CA GLY A 137 -1.65 -1.29 3.95
C GLY A 137 -1.44 -1.72 5.40
N VAL A 138 -2.38 -2.51 5.92
CA VAL A 138 -2.27 -3.18 7.21
C VAL A 138 -2.37 -4.68 7.03
N GLY A 139 -1.62 -5.44 7.81
CA GLY A 139 -1.70 -6.90 7.86
C GLY A 139 -1.81 -7.40 9.30
N SER A 140 -2.65 -8.40 9.49
CA SER A 140 -2.77 -9.18 10.72
C SER A 140 -2.36 -10.63 10.45
N ALA A 141 -1.67 -11.27 11.40
CA ALA A 141 -1.32 -12.67 11.34
C ALA A 141 -1.18 -13.27 12.74
N GLY A 142 -1.61 -14.53 12.90
CA GLY A 142 -1.51 -15.28 14.17
C GLY A 142 -2.81 -15.90 14.63
N SER A 143 -3.93 -15.61 13.95
CA SER A 143 -5.21 -16.28 14.13
C SER A 143 -5.57 -17.12 12.90
N ASN A 144 -6.83 -17.53 12.77
CA ASN A 144 -7.31 -18.06 11.51
C ASN A 144 -7.47 -16.94 10.47
N LEU A 145 -7.56 -17.30 9.18
CA LEU A 145 -7.55 -16.35 8.06
C LEU A 145 -8.72 -15.36 8.09
N GLU A 146 -9.89 -15.80 8.52
CA GLU A 146 -11.09 -14.96 8.63
C GLU A 146 -10.94 -13.94 9.77
N GLN A 147 -10.42 -14.39 10.90
CA GLN A 147 -10.20 -13.52 12.06
C GLN A 147 -9.07 -12.52 11.81
N ASP A 148 -7.98 -12.90 11.14
CA ASP A 148 -6.93 -11.99 10.74
C ASP A 148 -7.50 -10.86 9.87
N ASP A 149 -8.41 -11.19 8.94
CA ASP A 149 -9.10 -10.23 8.08
C ASP A 149 -9.98 -9.25 8.88
N ALA A 150 -10.76 -9.80 9.83
CA ALA A 150 -11.61 -9.01 10.72
C ALA A 150 -10.78 -8.05 11.59
N CYS A 151 -9.66 -8.51 12.15
CA CYS A 151 -8.77 -7.68 12.95
C CYS A 151 -8.16 -6.53 12.16
N ALA A 152 -7.69 -6.79 10.93
CA ALA A 152 -7.14 -5.75 10.06
C ALA A 152 -8.20 -4.71 9.68
N LYS A 153 -9.43 -5.12 9.41
CA LYS A 153 -10.58 -4.21 9.16
C LYS A 153 -10.89 -3.35 10.38
N ALA A 154 -10.91 -3.93 11.58
CA ALA A 154 -11.15 -3.19 12.81
C ALA A 154 -10.07 -2.12 13.06
N GLY A 155 -8.80 -2.43 12.74
CA GLY A 155 -7.72 -1.48 12.80
C GLY A 155 -7.97 -0.24 11.94
N ILE A 156 -8.34 -0.44 10.66
CA ILE A 156 -8.67 0.67 9.75
C ILE A 156 -9.90 1.45 10.24
N ALA A 157 -10.93 0.75 10.71
CA ALA A 157 -12.16 1.38 11.20
C ALA A 157 -11.89 2.39 12.33
N LYS A 158 -10.86 2.17 13.14
CA LYS A 158 -10.48 3.07 14.25
C LYS A 158 -10.06 4.46 13.79
N VAL A 159 -9.61 4.61 12.57
CA VAL A 159 -9.17 5.89 11.97
C VAL A 159 -10.05 6.33 10.78
N ALA A 160 -11.22 5.72 10.61
CA ALA A 160 -12.07 5.95 9.44
C ALA A 160 -12.41 7.43 9.21
N ASP A 161 -12.59 8.21 10.28
CA ASP A 161 -12.89 9.64 10.18
C ASP A 161 -11.73 10.49 9.65
N LEU A 162 -10.51 9.98 9.74
CA LEU A 162 -9.29 10.62 9.23
C LEU A 162 -8.96 10.20 7.78
N LEU A 163 -9.69 9.24 7.22
CA LEU A 163 -9.49 8.69 5.87
C LEU A 163 -10.51 9.24 4.84
N LYS A 164 -10.98 10.47 5.04
CA LYS A 164 -11.94 11.17 4.18
C LYS A 164 -11.27 12.11 3.19
#